data_737711376b964189d2ea719c40e24dac
#
_entry.id   737711376b964189d2ea719c40e24dac
#
_cell.length_a   1.000
_cell.length_b   1.000
_cell.length_c   1.000
_cell.angle_alpha   90.00
_cell.angle_beta   90.00
_cell.angle_gamma   90.00
#
_symmetry.space_group_name_H-M   'P 1'
#
loop_
_entity.id
_entity.type
_entity.pdbx_description
1 polymer ?
#
loop_
_entity_poly.entity_id
_entity_poly.type
_entity_poly.pdbx_seq_one_letter_code
_entity_poly.pdbx_strand_id
1 'polypeptide(L)'
;MSTPAPLNNRYQIIEPLGTGGMAQVYRARDLMLERFVAIKVLRADYSADTDFQIRFRQEAKAAANLSHPNIVTVHDFGFDQGQLFIVMEFVPGTNLKTMIENLGKFSLDDAIPLMVQACAGLGYAHRAGLVHCDVKPHNMLVTPDRRLKVTDFGIARAIAGIHPEEQNDVVWGSPLYFAPEQAAGQAPSPASDVYSLGVVMYELLTGRPPFVARTAETLSRLHREVAPQPPSQLNPAITPELEQIILKVLSKEPAARYRTADQLGRVLMTFGQAQKSAAVRLTPPPPVTETQAPTVAARRPVAPARGIPVEEPEPADDPLASIDWISVGLGLVALAAVGGLFPWWFYVIGTLLSTR
;
A
#
# COMPACT_ATOMS: atom_id res chain seq x y z
N MET A 1 18.72 -36.03 15.71
CA MET A 1 19.22 -34.86 14.99
C MET A 1 19.13 -33.67 15.94
N SER A 2 20.25 -33.05 16.31
CA SER A 2 20.24 -31.89 17.21
C SER A 2 19.59 -30.73 16.48
N THR A 3 18.55 -30.14 17.08
CA THR A 3 17.94 -28.91 16.57
C THR A 3 19.04 -27.83 16.49
N PRO A 4 19.19 -27.13 15.36
CA PRO A 4 20.20 -26.08 15.24
C PRO A 4 19.96 -25.01 16.32
N ALA A 5 21.05 -24.44 16.84
CA ALA A 5 20.96 -23.39 17.86
C ALA A 5 20.11 -22.22 17.35
N PRO A 6 19.24 -21.65 18.21
CA PRO A 6 18.42 -20.52 17.81
C PRO A 6 19.29 -19.32 17.41
N LEU A 7 18.95 -18.62 16.33
CA LEU A 7 19.59 -17.40 15.89
C LEU A 7 19.49 -16.35 17.03
N ASN A 8 20.62 -15.75 17.39
CA ASN A 8 20.73 -14.82 18.52
C ASN A 8 20.11 -15.35 19.85
N ASN A 9 20.21 -16.67 20.10
CA ASN A 9 19.62 -17.37 21.25
C ASN A 9 18.10 -17.12 21.47
N ARG A 10 17.40 -16.61 20.47
CA ARG A 10 16.01 -16.19 20.57
C ARG A 10 15.12 -16.73 19.45
N TYR A 11 15.61 -16.80 18.23
CA TYR A 11 14.79 -17.10 17.07
C TYR A 11 15.06 -18.50 16.55
N GLN A 12 14.12 -19.42 16.75
CA GLN A 12 14.21 -20.79 16.23
C GLN A 12 13.74 -20.83 14.77
N ILE A 13 14.66 -21.09 13.86
CA ILE A 13 14.34 -21.30 12.43
C ILE A 13 13.48 -22.57 12.28
N ILE A 14 12.40 -22.48 11.49
CA ILE A 14 11.46 -23.58 11.25
C ILE A 14 11.61 -24.08 9.82
N GLU A 15 11.44 -23.20 8.83
CA GLU A 15 11.43 -23.55 7.42
C GLU A 15 11.84 -22.36 6.55
N PRO A 16 12.43 -22.58 5.38
CA PRO A 16 12.67 -21.52 4.41
C PRO A 16 11.34 -21.06 3.76
N LEU A 17 11.17 -19.76 3.60
CA LEU A 17 10.06 -19.12 2.90
C LEU A 17 10.45 -18.69 1.47
N GLY A 18 11.73 -18.39 1.26
CA GLY A 18 12.23 -17.96 -0.04
C GLY A 18 13.73 -17.69 -0.04
N THR A 19 14.32 -17.76 -1.22
CA THR A 19 15.75 -17.49 -1.44
C THR A 19 15.89 -16.42 -2.51
N GLY A 20 16.60 -15.35 -2.18
CA GLY A 20 16.99 -14.30 -3.13
C GLY A 20 18.50 -14.25 -3.35
N GLY A 21 18.96 -13.44 -4.30
CA GLY A 21 20.39 -13.31 -4.59
C GLY A 21 21.25 -12.89 -3.39
N MET A 22 20.70 -12.11 -2.45
CA MET A 22 21.42 -11.48 -1.34
C MET A 22 21.05 -12.01 0.04
N ALA A 23 19.90 -12.68 0.17
CA ALA A 23 19.37 -13.09 1.46
C ALA A 23 18.49 -14.33 1.33
N GLN A 24 18.37 -15.03 2.43
CA GLN A 24 17.41 -16.11 2.62
C GLN A 24 16.35 -15.65 3.63
N VAL A 25 15.08 -15.96 3.36
CA VAL A 25 13.96 -15.66 4.26
C VAL A 25 13.46 -16.94 4.86
N TYR A 26 13.31 -16.94 6.19
CA TYR A 26 12.85 -18.10 6.96
C TYR A 26 11.61 -17.75 7.76
N ARG A 27 10.72 -18.71 7.93
CA ARG A 27 9.77 -18.71 9.04
C ARG A 27 10.50 -19.16 10.30
N ALA A 28 10.31 -18.42 11.38
CA ALA A 28 10.92 -18.72 12.67
C ALA A 28 9.92 -18.51 13.81
N ARG A 29 10.24 -19.05 14.99
CA ARG A 29 9.54 -18.78 16.24
C ARG A 29 10.39 -17.88 17.12
N ASP A 30 9.86 -16.76 17.55
CA ASP A 30 10.41 -15.93 18.62
C ASP A 30 10.12 -16.66 19.94
N LEU A 31 11.15 -17.21 20.58
CA LEU A 31 11.02 -18.01 21.81
C LEU A 31 10.68 -17.17 23.03
N MET A 32 10.96 -15.84 22.98
CA MET A 32 10.63 -14.93 24.09
C MET A 32 9.17 -14.46 24.04
N LEU A 33 8.65 -14.18 22.84
CA LEU A 33 7.29 -13.65 22.64
C LEU A 33 6.32 -14.75 22.15
N GLU A 34 6.78 -15.97 21.97
CA GLU A 34 6.02 -17.16 21.56
C GLU A 34 5.18 -16.99 20.28
N ARG A 35 5.67 -16.15 19.35
CA ARG A 35 5.01 -15.85 18.09
C ARG A 35 5.81 -16.29 16.87
N PHE A 36 5.14 -16.46 15.74
CA PHE A 36 5.81 -16.64 14.45
C PHE A 36 6.30 -15.29 13.90
N VAL A 37 7.49 -15.33 13.30
CA VAL A 37 8.15 -14.21 12.64
C VAL A 37 8.73 -14.67 11.31
N ALA A 38 8.95 -13.74 10.38
CA ALA A 38 9.79 -13.95 9.23
C ALA A 38 11.18 -13.36 9.51
N ILE A 39 12.24 -14.09 9.18
CA ILE A 39 13.61 -13.65 9.37
C ILE A 39 14.32 -13.65 8.03
N LYS A 40 14.78 -12.49 7.62
CA LYS A 40 15.62 -12.30 6.44
C LYS A 40 17.06 -12.28 6.87
N VAL A 41 17.83 -13.34 6.53
CA VAL A 41 19.24 -13.48 6.85
C VAL A 41 20.04 -13.12 5.59
N LEU A 42 20.95 -12.16 5.73
CA LEU A 42 21.81 -11.74 4.62
C LEU A 42 22.98 -12.72 4.46
N ARG A 43 23.44 -12.86 3.23
CA ARG A 43 24.62 -13.67 2.94
C ARG A 43 25.86 -13.07 3.60
N ALA A 44 26.82 -13.91 3.93
CA ALA A 44 28.02 -13.51 4.67
C ALA A 44 28.90 -12.50 3.92
N ASP A 45 28.95 -12.59 2.58
CA ASP A 45 29.69 -11.67 1.71
C ASP A 45 29.22 -10.21 1.88
N TYR A 46 27.89 -9.95 1.98
CA TYR A 46 27.34 -8.62 2.26
C TYR A 46 27.49 -8.22 3.73
N SER A 47 27.47 -9.19 4.63
CA SER A 47 27.57 -8.93 6.06
C SER A 47 28.99 -8.58 6.54
N ALA A 48 30.02 -8.81 5.71
CA ALA A 48 31.41 -8.51 6.03
C ALA A 48 31.79 -7.04 5.80
N ASP A 49 31.05 -6.30 4.96
CA ASP A 49 31.31 -4.88 4.65
C ASP A 49 30.79 -3.96 5.76
N THR A 50 31.68 -3.21 6.39
CA THR A 50 31.34 -2.32 7.52
C THR A 50 30.45 -1.16 7.08
N ASP A 51 30.69 -0.58 5.91
CA ASP A 51 29.89 0.54 5.40
C ASP A 51 28.48 0.06 5.03
N PHE A 52 28.37 -1.14 4.53
CA PHE A 52 27.07 -1.78 4.32
C PHE A 52 26.34 -2.01 5.64
N GLN A 53 27.01 -2.53 6.68
CA GLN A 53 26.39 -2.72 7.98
C GLN A 53 25.80 -1.42 8.54
N ILE A 54 26.50 -0.29 8.38
CA ILE A 54 26.05 1.03 8.84
C ILE A 54 24.79 1.44 8.07
N ARG A 55 24.81 1.39 6.73
CA ARG A 55 23.67 1.72 5.88
C ARG A 55 22.47 0.83 6.15
N PHE A 56 22.71 -0.47 6.24
CA PHE A 56 21.67 -1.46 6.54
C PHE A 56 20.97 -1.18 7.87
N ARG A 57 21.74 -0.84 8.93
CA ARG A 57 21.17 -0.46 10.24
C ARG A 57 20.33 0.81 10.16
N GLN A 58 20.75 1.79 9.36
CA GLN A 58 20.00 3.03 9.19
C GLN A 58 18.66 2.77 8.46
N GLU A 59 18.67 1.99 7.38
CA GLU A 59 17.47 1.64 6.63
C GLU A 59 16.54 0.73 7.46
N ALA A 60 17.09 -0.24 8.20
CA ALA A 60 16.29 -1.07 9.10
C ALA A 60 15.61 -0.24 10.21
N LYS A 61 16.31 0.74 10.81
CA LYS A 61 15.73 1.67 11.78
C LYS A 61 14.61 2.53 11.16
N ALA A 62 14.81 3.03 9.93
CA ALA A 62 13.81 3.81 9.26
C ALA A 62 12.55 2.97 8.96
N ALA A 63 12.73 1.73 8.49
CA ALA A 63 11.64 0.79 8.24
C ALA A 63 10.91 0.37 9.53
N ALA A 64 11.62 0.21 10.63
CA ALA A 64 11.05 -0.15 11.95
C ALA A 64 10.11 0.92 12.52
N ASN A 65 10.25 2.17 12.11
CA ASN A 65 9.34 3.26 12.49
C ASN A 65 8.04 3.29 11.68
N LEU A 66 7.90 2.44 10.64
CA LEU A 66 6.69 2.36 9.85
C LEU A 66 5.68 1.41 10.53
N SER A 67 4.52 1.93 10.90
CA SER A 67 3.40 1.15 11.44
C SER A 67 2.14 1.43 10.61
N HIS A 68 1.80 0.50 9.71
CA HIS A 68 0.65 0.63 8.80
C HIS A 68 0.11 -0.75 8.43
N PRO A 69 -1.23 -0.94 8.31
CA PRO A 69 -1.82 -2.25 7.97
C PRO A 69 -1.32 -2.84 6.65
N ASN A 70 -0.92 -2.00 5.70
CA ASN A 70 -0.41 -2.42 4.39
C ASN A 70 1.12 -2.38 4.28
N ILE A 71 1.84 -2.37 5.41
CA ILE A 71 3.30 -2.51 5.46
C ILE A 71 3.63 -3.69 6.39
N VAL A 72 4.61 -4.49 6.00
CA VAL A 72 5.16 -5.53 6.88
C VAL A 72 5.96 -4.87 8.00
N THR A 73 5.58 -5.13 9.25
CA THR A 73 6.24 -4.53 10.40
C THR A 73 7.63 -5.14 10.62
N VAL A 74 8.65 -4.31 10.72
CA VAL A 74 9.98 -4.73 11.18
C VAL A 74 9.97 -4.74 12.72
N HIS A 75 10.32 -5.88 13.31
CA HIS A 75 10.30 -6.08 14.74
C HIS A 75 11.66 -5.91 15.40
N ASP A 76 12.72 -6.35 14.70
CA ASP A 76 14.08 -6.37 15.23
C ASP A 76 15.08 -6.48 14.07
N PHE A 77 16.36 -6.19 14.36
CA PHE A 77 17.48 -6.51 13.48
C PHE A 77 18.69 -6.86 14.35
N GLY A 78 19.56 -7.71 13.82
CA GLY A 78 20.72 -8.14 14.57
C GLY A 78 21.86 -8.65 13.68
N PHE A 79 22.91 -9.06 14.38
CA PHE A 79 24.08 -9.67 13.79
C PHE A 79 24.43 -10.91 14.62
N ASP A 80 24.48 -12.07 13.98
CA ASP A 80 24.82 -13.34 14.61
C ASP A 80 25.59 -14.23 13.63
N GLN A 81 26.59 -14.96 14.13
CA GLN A 81 27.44 -15.86 13.37
C GLN A 81 28.01 -15.26 12.06
N GLY A 82 28.39 -13.96 12.11
CA GLY A 82 28.92 -13.27 10.94
C GLY A 82 27.87 -12.80 9.92
N GLN A 83 26.60 -12.92 10.21
CA GLN A 83 25.50 -12.56 9.31
C GLN A 83 24.55 -11.52 9.92
N LEU A 84 24.19 -10.54 9.10
CA LEU A 84 23.13 -9.59 9.43
C LEU A 84 21.76 -10.25 9.19
N PHE A 85 20.80 -9.92 10.06
CA PHE A 85 19.43 -10.38 9.87
C PHE A 85 18.40 -9.31 10.27
N ILE A 86 17.22 -9.39 9.67
CA ILE A 86 16.04 -8.59 10.03
C ILE A 86 14.94 -9.55 10.44
N VAL A 87 14.29 -9.23 11.56
CA VAL A 87 13.09 -9.92 12.05
C VAL A 87 11.87 -9.08 11.72
N MET A 88 10.91 -9.68 11.06
CA MET A 88 9.71 -8.98 10.62
C MET A 88 8.45 -9.80 10.88
N GLU A 89 7.31 -9.16 10.77
CA GLU A 89 6.00 -9.79 10.82
C GLU A 89 5.94 -10.97 9.84
N PHE A 90 5.50 -12.13 10.34
CA PHE A 90 5.15 -13.24 9.47
C PHE A 90 3.77 -13.02 8.87
N VAL A 91 3.70 -12.86 7.56
CA VAL A 91 2.45 -12.66 6.81
C VAL A 91 2.07 -14.00 6.17
N PRO A 92 0.98 -14.66 6.65
CA PRO A 92 0.49 -15.87 6.00
C PRO A 92 -0.10 -15.52 4.64
N GLY A 93 0.32 -16.20 3.58
CA GLY A 93 -0.14 -15.94 2.22
C GLY A 93 0.93 -16.15 1.17
N THR A 94 0.79 -15.47 0.05
CA THR A 94 1.75 -15.55 -1.06
C THR A 94 2.07 -14.17 -1.62
N ASN A 95 3.14 -14.04 -2.39
CA ASN A 95 3.44 -12.77 -3.05
C ASN A 95 2.63 -12.59 -4.34
N LEU A 96 2.45 -11.35 -4.74
CA LEU A 96 1.63 -10.98 -5.90
C LEU A 96 2.20 -11.55 -7.21
N LYS A 97 3.54 -11.78 -7.29
CA LYS A 97 4.17 -12.38 -8.47
C LYS A 97 3.69 -13.81 -8.68
N THR A 98 3.75 -14.63 -7.64
CA THR A 98 3.22 -16.01 -7.68
C THR A 98 1.73 -16.05 -8.02
N MET A 99 0.95 -15.07 -7.53
CA MET A 99 -0.46 -14.99 -7.90
C MET A 99 -0.65 -14.67 -9.38
N ILE A 100 0.14 -13.74 -9.97
CA ILE A 100 0.11 -13.42 -11.39
C ILE A 100 0.49 -14.66 -12.22
N GLU A 101 1.53 -15.38 -11.84
CA GLU A 101 1.98 -16.59 -12.53
C GLU A 101 0.92 -17.69 -12.54
N ASN A 102 0.18 -17.84 -11.43
CA ASN A 102 -0.87 -18.84 -11.31
C ASN A 102 -2.18 -18.47 -12.01
N LEU A 103 -2.57 -17.19 -11.98
CA LEU A 103 -3.86 -16.70 -12.49
C LEU A 103 -3.77 -16.11 -13.90
N GLY A 104 -2.58 -15.73 -14.33
CA GLY A 104 -2.32 -14.99 -15.56
C GLY A 104 -2.62 -13.50 -15.37
N LYS A 105 -3.88 -13.11 -15.37
CA LYS A 105 -4.31 -11.72 -15.16
C LYS A 105 -5.47 -11.65 -14.18
N PHE A 106 -5.56 -10.53 -13.47
CA PHE A 106 -6.61 -10.25 -12.51
C PHE A 106 -7.81 -9.53 -13.14
N SER A 107 -8.99 -9.71 -12.55
CA SER A 107 -10.14 -8.85 -12.82
C SER A 107 -9.90 -7.44 -12.29
N LEU A 108 -10.64 -6.45 -12.80
CA LEU A 108 -10.57 -5.07 -12.25
C LEU A 108 -11.00 -5.04 -10.79
N ASP A 109 -12.02 -5.81 -10.43
CA ASP A 109 -12.57 -5.88 -9.06
C ASP A 109 -11.57 -6.48 -8.06
N ASP A 110 -10.64 -7.30 -8.50
CA ASP A 110 -9.58 -7.86 -7.67
C ASP A 110 -8.32 -6.97 -7.66
N ALA A 111 -7.94 -6.44 -8.82
CA ALA A 111 -6.70 -5.69 -8.99
C ALA A 111 -6.75 -4.31 -8.31
N ILE A 112 -7.85 -3.55 -8.53
CA ILE A 112 -7.95 -2.17 -8.03
C ILE A 112 -7.87 -2.10 -6.49
N PRO A 113 -8.60 -2.93 -5.72
CA PRO A 113 -8.48 -2.92 -4.26
C PRO A 113 -7.07 -3.26 -3.75
N LEU A 114 -6.35 -4.18 -4.42
CA LEU A 114 -4.96 -4.51 -4.06
C LEU A 114 -4.03 -3.33 -4.33
N MET A 115 -4.18 -2.68 -5.48
CA MET A 115 -3.38 -1.50 -5.83
C MET A 115 -3.66 -0.31 -4.90
N VAL A 116 -4.91 -0.11 -4.49
CA VAL A 116 -5.27 0.92 -3.48
C VAL A 116 -4.56 0.65 -2.16
N GLN A 117 -4.51 -0.60 -1.70
CA GLN A 117 -3.80 -0.99 -0.49
C GLN A 117 -2.29 -0.78 -0.61
N ALA A 118 -1.67 -1.15 -1.75
CA ALA A 118 -0.26 -0.89 -2.02
C ALA A 118 0.04 0.63 -1.99
N CYS A 119 -0.83 1.43 -2.60
CA CYS A 119 -0.73 2.89 -2.57
C CYS A 119 -0.84 3.45 -1.15
N ALA A 120 -1.71 2.90 -0.30
CA ALA A 120 -1.86 3.35 1.08
C ALA A 120 -0.59 3.09 1.91
N GLY A 121 0.01 1.90 1.78
CA GLY A 121 1.27 1.56 2.44
C GLY A 121 2.43 2.43 1.97
N LEU A 122 2.65 2.53 0.65
CA LEU A 122 3.72 3.35 0.08
C LEU A 122 3.51 4.85 0.35
N GLY A 123 2.27 5.34 0.28
CA GLY A 123 1.95 6.73 0.61
C GLY A 123 2.25 7.08 2.06
N TYR A 124 1.99 6.15 2.99
CA TYR A 124 2.38 6.32 4.39
C TYR A 124 3.91 6.44 4.54
N ALA A 125 4.69 5.57 3.87
CA ALA A 125 6.14 5.64 3.88
C ALA A 125 6.66 6.95 3.25
N HIS A 126 6.08 7.41 2.14
CA HIS A 126 6.43 8.68 1.50
C HIS A 126 6.24 9.88 2.43
N ARG A 127 5.16 9.91 3.24
CA ARG A 127 4.95 10.96 4.26
C ARG A 127 5.98 10.91 5.39
N ALA A 128 6.50 9.72 5.70
CA ALA A 128 7.60 9.54 6.63
C ALA A 128 8.99 9.84 6.02
N GLY A 129 9.04 10.31 4.77
CA GLY A 129 10.29 10.62 4.06
C GLY A 129 11.01 9.39 3.50
N LEU A 130 10.36 8.22 3.46
CA LEU A 130 10.96 6.98 2.98
C LEU A 130 10.46 6.66 1.57
N VAL A 131 11.41 6.39 0.66
CA VAL A 131 11.16 5.86 -0.70
C VAL A 131 11.52 4.39 -0.71
N HIS A 132 10.68 3.56 -1.31
CA HIS A 132 10.88 2.10 -1.31
C HIS A 132 12.00 1.65 -2.24
N CYS A 133 12.11 2.24 -3.42
CA CYS A 133 13.13 2.02 -4.47
C CYS A 133 13.11 0.64 -5.16
N ASP A 134 12.41 -0.36 -4.65
CA ASP A 134 12.32 -1.73 -5.23
C ASP A 134 10.87 -2.24 -5.21
N VAL A 135 9.94 -1.40 -5.66
CA VAL A 135 8.51 -1.78 -5.77
C VAL A 135 8.34 -2.79 -6.89
N LYS A 136 7.91 -4.01 -6.53
CA LYS A 136 7.67 -5.12 -7.46
C LYS A 136 6.68 -6.13 -6.86
N PRO A 137 6.06 -7.00 -7.67
CA PRO A 137 5.08 -7.97 -7.16
C PRO A 137 5.63 -8.95 -6.12
N HIS A 138 6.94 -9.26 -6.16
CA HIS A 138 7.58 -10.12 -5.16
C HIS A 138 7.55 -9.51 -3.75
N ASN A 139 7.61 -8.17 -3.67
CA ASN A 139 7.62 -7.42 -2.42
C ASN A 139 6.20 -7.00 -1.96
N MET A 140 5.17 -7.62 -2.53
CA MET A 140 3.76 -7.40 -2.19
C MET A 140 3.15 -8.73 -1.74
N LEU A 141 3.01 -8.91 -0.43
CA LEU A 141 2.42 -10.11 0.16
C LEU A 141 0.90 -9.96 0.25
N VAL A 142 0.16 -10.98 -0.15
CA VAL A 142 -1.30 -10.99 -0.10
C VAL A 142 -1.76 -12.14 0.80
N THR A 143 -2.50 -11.79 1.84
CA THR A 143 -3.09 -12.76 2.78
C THR A 143 -4.33 -13.44 2.18
N PRO A 144 -4.78 -14.59 2.71
CA PRO A 144 -6.00 -15.28 2.24
C PRO A 144 -7.25 -14.40 2.30
N ASP A 145 -7.34 -13.47 3.25
CA ASP A 145 -8.42 -12.48 3.38
C ASP A 145 -8.21 -11.22 2.51
N ARG A 146 -7.33 -11.31 1.50
CA ARG A 146 -7.05 -10.28 0.49
C ARG A 146 -6.50 -8.96 1.04
N ARG A 147 -5.80 -9.00 2.15
CA ARG A 147 -5.00 -7.86 2.61
C ARG A 147 -3.62 -7.89 1.96
N LEU A 148 -3.23 -6.75 1.39
CA LEU A 148 -1.90 -6.59 0.81
C LEU A 148 -0.99 -5.89 1.82
N LYS A 149 0.23 -6.41 1.96
CA LYS A 149 1.30 -5.80 2.75
C LYS A 149 2.57 -5.67 1.89
N VAL A 150 3.13 -4.47 1.85
CA VAL A 150 4.41 -4.18 1.18
C VAL A 150 5.54 -4.51 2.13
N THR A 151 6.57 -5.21 1.64
CA THR A 151 7.76 -5.61 2.41
C THR A 151 9.04 -5.08 1.77
N ASP A 152 10.16 -5.18 2.48
CA ASP A 152 11.52 -4.87 1.98
C ASP A 152 11.76 -3.37 1.68
N PHE A 153 11.23 -2.47 2.50
CA PHE A 153 11.52 -1.04 2.41
C PHE A 153 13.01 -0.74 2.61
N GLY A 154 13.58 0.09 1.73
CA GLY A 154 14.89 0.71 1.87
C GLY A 154 16.12 -0.21 1.72
N ILE A 155 15.97 -1.54 1.80
CA ILE A 155 17.09 -2.48 1.74
C ILE A 155 17.88 -2.35 0.43
N ALA A 156 17.18 -2.13 -0.69
CA ALA A 156 17.80 -1.94 -2.00
C ALA A 156 18.73 -0.71 -2.03
N ARG A 157 18.38 0.37 -1.31
CA ARG A 157 19.20 1.58 -1.22
C ARG A 157 20.48 1.38 -0.42
N ALA A 158 20.41 0.63 0.67
CA ALA A 158 21.60 0.27 1.45
C ALA A 158 22.63 -0.50 0.59
N ILE A 159 22.12 -1.32 -0.32
CA ILE A 159 22.90 -2.17 -1.21
C ILE A 159 23.50 -1.37 -2.38
N ALA A 160 22.74 -0.48 -3.01
CA ALA A 160 23.19 0.32 -4.14
C ALA A 160 24.40 1.23 -3.83
N GLY A 161 24.68 1.49 -2.55
CA GLY A 161 25.85 2.26 -2.11
C GLY A 161 27.15 1.49 -1.97
N ILE A 162 27.17 0.15 -2.12
CA ILE A 162 28.37 -0.66 -1.84
C ILE A 162 29.39 -0.62 -2.98
N HIS A 163 28.92 -0.64 -4.22
CA HIS A 163 29.77 -0.75 -5.39
C HIS A 163 29.36 0.28 -6.45
N PRO A 164 29.69 1.58 -6.27
CA PRO A 164 29.41 2.59 -7.28
C PRO A 164 30.09 2.28 -8.63
N GLU A 165 31.24 1.56 -8.60
CA GLU A 165 32.01 1.19 -9.77
C GLU A 165 31.56 -0.12 -10.42
N GLU A 166 30.91 -1.02 -9.68
CA GLU A 166 30.31 -2.25 -10.19
C GLU A 166 28.89 -2.05 -10.75
N GLN A 167 28.38 -0.80 -10.75
CA GLN A 167 27.07 -0.47 -11.31
C GLN A 167 26.91 -0.82 -12.80
N ASN A 168 28.01 -1.09 -13.50
CA ASN A 168 27.98 -1.45 -14.91
C ASN A 168 27.59 -2.93 -15.17
N ASP A 169 27.76 -3.85 -14.19
CA ASP A 169 27.49 -5.28 -14.39
C ASP A 169 26.45 -5.88 -13.43
N VAL A 170 26.15 -5.25 -12.28
CA VAL A 170 25.17 -5.73 -11.31
C VAL A 170 24.01 -4.75 -11.20
N VAL A 171 22.98 -4.96 -11.98
CA VAL A 171 21.72 -4.21 -11.87
C VAL A 171 21.02 -4.62 -10.57
N TRP A 172 21.13 -3.78 -9.55
CA TRP A 172 20.52 -3.99 -8.25
C TRP A 172 19.00 -3.86 -8.32
N GLY A 173 18.28 -4.91 -8.00
CA GLY A 173 16.83 -5.02 -8.12
C GLY A 173 16.41 -5.70 -9.42
N SER A 174 15.10 -5.80 -9.65
CA SER A 174 14.58 -6.33 -10.91
C SER A 174 14.38 -5.17 -11.88
N PRO A 175 15.22 -5.00 -12.92
CA PRO A 175 15.13 -3.88 -13.87
C PRO A 175 13.78 -3.81 -14.59
N LEU A 176 12.98 -4.88 -14.51
CA LEU A 176 11.61 -4.93 -15.05
C LEU A 176 10.66 -3.87 -14.48
N TYR A 177 10.96 -3.34 -13.29
CA TYR A 177 10.08 -2.41 -12.58
C TYR A 177 10.74 -1.05 -12.33
N PHE A 178 11.95 -0.82 -12.83
CA PHE A 178 12.68 0.42 -12.61
C PHE A 178 11.99 1.62 -13.26
N ALA A 179 11.95 2.71 -12.53
CA ALA A 179 11.58 3.99 -13.11
C ALA A 179 12.66 4.49 -14.08
N PRO A 180 12.31 5.29 -15.09
CA PRO A 180 13.25 5.87 -16.05
C PRO A 180 14.47 6.53 -15.41
N GLU A 181 14.28 7.29 -14.34
CA GLU A 181 15.34 7.95 -13.57
C GLU A 181 16.25 6.94 -12.85
N GLN A 182 15.70 5.83 -12.32
CA GLN A 182 16.52 4.76 -11.74
C GLN A 182 17.32 4.04 -12.82
N ALA A 183 16.71 3.77 -13.96
CA ALA A 183 17.41 3.20 -15.13
C ALA A 183 18.48 4.13 -15.72
N ALA A 184 18.43 5.43 -15.41
CA ALA A 184 19.44 6.43 -15.75
C ALA A 184 20.49 6.64 -14.63
N GLY A 185 20.44 5.87 -13.54
CA GLY A 185 21.36 6.02 -12.40
C GLY A 185 21.08 7.26 -11.53
N GLN A 186 19.91 7.88 -11.67
CA GLN A 186 19.53 9.06 -10.87
C GLN A 186 18.90 8.62 -9.55
N ALA A 187 18.91 9.52 -8.56
CA ALA A 187 18.34 9.28 -7.26
C ALA A 187 16.81 9.05 -7.36
N PRO A 188 16.29 7.94 -6.76
CA PRO A 188 14.86 7.66 -6.74
C PRO A 188 14.10 8.66 -5.84
N SER A 189 12.84 8.86 -6.17
CA SER A 189 11.90 9.73 -5.45
C SER A 189 10.56 8.98 -5.22
N PRO A 190 9.61 9.55 -4.45
CA PRO A 190 8.26 8.98 -4.38
C PRO A 190 7.59 8.75 -5.75
N ALA A 191 7.90 9.58 -6.75
CA ALA A 191 7.41 9.39 -8.11
C ALA A 191 8.03 8.19 -8.83
N SER A 192 9.21 7.71 -8.39
CA SER A 192 9.81 6.47 -8.89
C SER A 192 9.02 5.25 -8.41
N ASP A 193 8.65 5.20 -7.13
CA ASP A 193 7.77 4.14 -6.60
C ASP A 193 6.40 4.15 -7.28
N VAL A 194 5.87 5.33 -7.61
CA VAL A 194 4.62 5.48 -8.35
C VAL A 194 4.75 4.85 -9.74
N TYR A 195 5.85 5.10 -10.47
CA TYR A 195 6.08 4.46 -11.76
C TYR A 195 6.12 2.93 -11.64
N SER A 196 6.88 2.41 -10.68
CA SER A 196 7.00 0.97 -10.42
C SER A 196 5.65 0.35 -10.05
N LEU A 197 4.79 1.06 -9.27
CA LEU A 197 3.38 0.68 -9.06
C LEU A 197 2.59 0.62 -10.38
N GLY A 198 2.84 1.53 -11.30
CA GLY A 198 2.24 1.51 -12.64
C GLY A 198 2.65 0.27 -13.43
N VAL A 199 3.92 -0.14 -13.36
CA VAL A 199 4.41 -1.38 -13.98
C VAL A 199 3.73 -2.60 -13.36
N VAL A 200 3.62 -2.65 -12.02
CA VAL A 200 2.91 -3.73 -11.30
C VAL A 200 1.44 -3.78 -11.70
N MET A 201 0.76 -2.63 -11.75
CA MET A 201 -0.65 -2.55 -12.13
C MET A 201 -0.87 -2.99 -13.58
N TYR A 202 0.02 -2.59 -14.49
CA TYR A 202 0.00 -3.03 -15.88
C TYR A 202 0.13 -4.57 -15.96
N GLU A 203 1.13 -5.15 -15.28
CA GLU A 203 1.35 -6.61 -15.26
C GLU A 203 0.16 -7.35 -14.64
N LEU A 204 -0.39 -6.85 -13.54
CA LEU A 204 -1.53 -7.44 -12.85
C LEU A 204 -2.77 -7.54 -13.77
N LEU A 205 -3.00 -6.51 -14.56
CA LEU A 205 -4.17 -6.42 -15.44
C LEU A 205 -4.00 -7.08 -16.80
N THR A 206 -2.76 -7.21 -17.29
CA THR A 206 -2.47 -7.76 -18.62
C THR A 206 -1.80 -9.13 -18.61
N GLY A 207 -1.29 -9.57 -17.45
CA GLY A 207 -0.52 -10.81 -17.27
C GLY A 207 0.95 -10.69 -17.66
N ARG A 208 1.42 -9.52 -18.12
CA ARG A 208 2.81 -9.28 -18.50
C ARG A 208 3.23 -7.83 -18.23
N PRO A 209 4.50 -7.57 -17.91
CA PRO A 209 4.99 -6.20 -17.74
C PRO A 209 4.97 -5.44 -19.08
N PRO A 210 4.98 -4.08 -19.05
CA PRO A 210 4.92 -3.25 -20.25
C PRO A 210 6.16 -3.41 -21.15
N PHE A 211 7.29 -3.75 -20.56
CA PHE A 211 8.55 -3.95 -21.26
C PHE A 211 9.21 -5.24 -20.82
N VAL A 212 9.76 -5.97 -21.83
CA VAL A 212 10.56 -7.20 -21.64
C VAL A 212 11.75 -7.13 -22.58
N ALA A 213 12.93 -7.47 -22.08
CA ALA A 213 14.14 -7.52 -22.88
C ALA A 213 15.08 -8.64 -22.37
N ARG A 214 16.05 -9.05 -23.21
CA ARG A 214 17.02 -10.07 -22.85
C ARG A 214 18.19 -9.51 -22.02
N THR A 215 18.46 -8.21 -22.11
CA THR A 215 19.56 -7.55 -21.38
C THR A 215 19.01 -6.41 -20.53
N ALA A 216 19.65 -6.15 -19.40
CA ALA A 216 19.30 -5.05 -18.50
C ALA A 216 19.44 -3.68 -19.20
N GLU A 217 20.45 -3.51 -20.05
CA GLU A 217 20.67 -2.29 -20.81
C GLU A 217 19.52 -2.01 -21.78
N THR A 218 19.10 -3.01 -22.57
CA THR A 218 17.94 -2.86 -23.46
C THR A 218 16.67 -2.53 -22.68
N LEU A 219 16.45 -3.18 -21.55
CA LEU A 219 15.30 -2.95 -20.70
C LEU A 219 15.31 -1.54 -20.10
N SER A 220 16.47 -1.07 -19.62
CA SER A 220 16.67 0.30 -19.15
C SER A 220 16.34 1.34 -20.22
N ARG A 221 16.77 1.10 -21.46
CA ARG A 221 16.41 1.96 -22.60
C ARG A 221 14.91 1.97 -22.87
N LEU A 222 14.25 0.80 -22.83
CA LEU A 222 12.79 0.72 -23.00
C LEU A 222 12.05 1.53 -21.95
N HIS A 223 12.45 1.42 -20.69
CA HIS A 223 11.86 2.23 -19.61
C HIS A 223 12.07 3.72 -19.80
N ARG A 224 13.24 4.15 -20.31
CA ARG A 224 13.54 5.58 -20.52
C ARG A 224 12.87 6.19 -21.75
N GLU A 225 12.80 5.45 -22.86
CA GLU A 225 12.57 6.06 -24.18
C GLU A 225 11.29 5.61 -24.86
N VAL A 226 10.81 4.37 -24.57
CA VAL A 226 9.72 3.78 -25.34
C VAL A 226 8.39 3.91 -24.59
N ALA A 227 7.35 4.38 -25.30
CA ALA A 227 5.99 4.38 -24.77
C ALA A 227 5.48 2.95 -24.56
N PRO A 228 4.79 2.65 -23.46
CA PRO A 228 4.21 1.33 -23.25
C PRO A 228 3.07 1.09 -24.25
N GLN A 229 2.87 -0.16 -24.63
CA GLN A 229 1.68 -0.56 -25.38
C GLN A 229 0.43 -0.22 -24.56
N PRO A 230 -0.64 0.36 -25.16
CA PRO A 230 -1.89 0.58 -24.45
C PRO A 230 -2.43 -0.72 -23.84
N PRO A 231 -2.67 -0.77 -22.52
CA PRO A 231 -3.06 -2.02 -21.85
C PRO A 231 -4.43 -2.54 -22.28
N SER A 232 -5.32 -1.69 -22.79
CA SER A 232 -6.63 -2.09 -23.36
C SER A 232 -6.49 -2.99 -24.58
N GLN A 233 -5.41 -2.87 -25.36
CA GLN A 233 -5.12 -3.77 -26.48
C GLN A 233 -4.80 -5.20 -26.04
N LEU A 234 -4.39 -5.40 -24.78
CA LEU A 234 -4.10 -6.71 -24.20
C LEU A 234 -5.24 -7.25 -23.32
N ASN A 235 -5.99 -6.34 -22.75
CA ASN A 235 -7.15 -6.66 -21.93
C ASN A 235 -8.29 -5.69 -22.22
N PRO A 236 -9.27 -6.07 -23.07
CA PRO A 236 -10.40 -5.22 -23.43
C PRO A 236 -11.32 -4.83 -22.26
N ALA A 237 -11.19 -5.47 -21.10
CA ALA A 237 -11.91 -5.07 -19.89
C ALA A 237 -11.39 -3.77 -19.29
N ILE A 238 -10.20 -3.30 -19.68
CA ILE A 238 -9.61 -2.04 -19.22
C ILE A 238 -10.35 -0.89 -19.93
N THR A 239 -11.05 -0.08 -19.14
CA THR A 239 -11.77 1.09 -19.66
C THR A 239 -10.79 2.19 -20.11
N PRO A 240 -11.20 3.08 -21.04
CA PRO A 240 -10.36 4.20 -21.47
C PRO A 240 -9.87 5.08 -20.30
N GLU A 241 -10.70 5.26 -19.29
CA GLU A 241 -10.35 6.02 -18.08
C GLU A 241 -9.21 5.35 -17.29
N LEU A 242 -9.30 4.03 -17.04
CA LEU A 242 -8.25 3.29 -16.34
C LEU A 242 -6.96 3.25 -17.18
N GLU A 243 -7.07 3.09 -18.49
CA GLU A 243 -5.91 3.17 -19.39
C GLU A 243 -5.19 4.50 -19.26
N GLN A 244 -5.92 5.62 -19.26
CA GLN A 244 -5.32 6.96 -19.05
C GLN A 244 -4.61 7.07 -17.72
N ILE A 245 -5.16 6.51 -16.63
CA ILE A 245 -4.52 6.47 -15.31
C ILE A 245 -3.20 5.69 -15.41
N ILE A 246 -3.21 4.48 -16.00
CA ILE A 246 -2.03 3.63 -16.14
C ILE A 246 -0.96 4.33 -16.98
N LEU A 247 -1.32 4.88 -18.13
CA LEU A 247 -0.37 5.55 -19.03
C LEU A 247 0.22 6.81 -18.39
N LYS A 248 -0.58 7.57 -17.61
CA LYS A 248 -0.09 8.71 -16.84
C LYS A 248 0.95 8.29 -15.79
N VAL A 249 0.71 7.20 -15.08
CA VAL A 249 1.66 6.64 -14.09
C VAL A 249 2.96 6.20 -14.76
N LEU A 250 2.88 5.66 -15.98
CA LEU A 250 4.02 5.20 -16.78
C LEU A 250 4.68 6.32 -17.62
N SER A 251 4.33 7.59 -17.39
CA SER A 251 5.00 8.73 -18.03
C SER A 251 6.50 8.73 -17.73
N LYS A 252 7.32 9.10 -18.71
CA LYS A 252 8.78 9.09 -18.58
C LYS A 252 9.26 10.15 -17.60
N GLU A 253 8.71 11.36 -17.70
CA GLU A 253 9.02 12.46 -16.81
C GLU A 253 8.34 12.29 -15.44
N PRO A 254 9.08 12.31 -14.31
CA PRO A 254 8.52 12.17 -12.97
C PRO A 254 7.44 13.22 -12.66
N ALA A 255 7.59 14.45 -13.15
CA ALA A 255 6.64 15.53 -12.93
C ALA A 255 5.28 15.33 -13.63
N ALA A 256 5.22 14.51 -14.67
CA ALA A 256 3.97 14.16 -15.38
C ALA A 256 3.16 13.08 -14.66
N ARG A 257 3.76 12.37 -13.70
CA ARG A 257 3.11 11.32 -12.90
C ARG A 257 2.32 11.91 -11.72
N TYR A 258 1.74 11.05 -10.91
CA TYR A 258 1.30 11.41 -9.55
C TYR A 258 2.54 11.56 -8.65
N ARG A 259 2.59 12.60 -7.84
CA ARG A 259 3.77 12.93 -7.02
C ARG A 259 4.03 11.90 -5.92
N THR A 260 2.97 11.28 -5.39
CA THR A 260 3.04 10.29 -4.32
C THR A 260 2.06 9.15 -4.56
N ALA A 261 2.30 8.01 -3.93
CA ALA A 261 1.37 6.88 -3.97
C ALA A 261 -0.01 7.22 -3.40
N ASP A 262 -0.12 8.12 -2.40
CA ASP A 262 -1.42 8.59 -1.89
C ASP A 262 -2.28 9.27 -2.96
N GLN A 263 -1.67 10.05 -3.86
CA GLN A 263 -2.42 10.68 -4.95
C GLN A 263 -2.97 9.63 -5.92
N LEU A 264 -2.14 8.66 -6.31
CA LEU A 264 -2.57 7.55 -7.15
C LEU A 264 -3.69 6.74 -6.47
N GLY A 265 -3.51 6.43 -5.17
CA GLY A 265 -4.50 5.67 -4.39
C GLY A 265 -5.88 6.34 -4.36
N ARG A 266 -5.94 7.67 -4.19
CA ARG A 266 -7.21 8.42 -4.24
C ARG A 266 -7.88 8.32 -5.60
N VAL A 267 -7.12 8.44 -6.68
CA VAL A 267 -7.64 8.32 -8.05
C VAL A 267 -8.21 6.92 -8.29
N LEU A 268 -7.48 5.86 -7.89
CA LEU A 268 -7.94 4.49 -8.03
C LEU A 268 -9.19 4.20 -7.16
N MET A 269 -9.29 4.75 -5.96
CA MET A 269 -10.49 4.64 -5.12
C MET A 269 -11.71 5.27 -5.79
N THR A 270 -11.55 6.48 -6.33
CA THR A 270 -12.64 7.19 -7.04
C THR A 270 -13.09 6.39 -8.27
N PHE A 271 -12.13 5.89 -9.06
CA PHE A 271 -12.39 5.03 -10.20
C PHE A 271 -13.17 3.77 -9.78
N GLY A 272 -12.72 3.05 -8.76
CA GLY A 272 -13.38 1.83 -8.27
C GLY A 272 -14.80 2.08 -7.74
N GLN A 273 -15.05 3.22 -7.10
CA GLN A 273 -16.39 3.60 -6.65
C GLN A 273 -17.33 3.92 -7.83
N ALA A 274 -16.85 4.63 -8.85
CA ALA A 274 -17.60 4.94 -10.05
C ALA A 274 -18.01 3.66 -10.80
N GLN A 275 -17.11 2.70 -10.94
CA GLN A 275 -17.39 1.39 -11.55
C GLN A 275 -18.49 0.63 -10.81
N LYS A 276 -18.40 0.53 -9.47
CA LYS A 276 -19.43 -0.12 -8.65
C LYS A 276 -20.80 0.55 -8.79
N SER A 277 -20.82 1.87 -8.81
CA SER A 277 -22.07 2.65 -8.97
C SER A 277 -22.69 2.45 -10.36
N ALA A 278 -21.87 2.33 -11.41
CA ALA A 278 -22.34 2.04 -12.77
C ALA A 278 -22.92 0.61 -12.86
N ALA A 279 -22.25 -0.38 -12.26
CA ALA A 279 -22.73 -1.76 -12.24
C ALA A 279 -24.10 -1.91 -11.54
N VAL A 280 -24.30 -1.21 -10.41
CA VAL A 280 -25.58 -1.21 -9.68
C VAL A 280 -26.70 -0.60 -10.50
N ARG A 281 -26.42 0.42 -11.32
CA ARG A 281 -27.43 1.06 -12.18
C ARG A 281 -27.86 0.19 -13.38
N LEU A 282 -27.01 -0.75 -13.79
CA LEU A 282 -27.27 -1.66 -14.91
C LEU A 282 -28.03 -2.94 -14.49
N THR A 283 -28.14 -3.24 -13.19
CA THR A 283 -29.03 -4.30 -12.73
C THR A 283 -30.47 -3.80 -12.75
N PRO A 284 -31.35 -4.38 -13.59
CA PRO A 284 -32.76 -4.00 -13.59
C PRO A 284 -33.36 -4.30 -12.19
N PRO A 285 -34.25 -3.44 -11.70
CA PRO A 285 -34.96 -3.75 -10.46
C PRO A 285 -35.62 -5.11 -10.57
N PRO A 286 -35.66 -5.91 -9.47
CA PRO A 286 -36.38 -7.17 -9.48
C PRO A 286 -37.80 -6.94 -9.97
N PRO A 287 -38.38 -7.86 -10.79
CA PRO A 287 -39.72 -7.68 -11.29
C PRO A 287 -40.65 -7.51 -10.08
N VAL A 288 -41.32 -6.36 -10.04
CA VAL A 288 -42.38 -6.13 -9.07
C VAL A 288 -43.44 -7.18 -9.39
N THR A 289 -43.54 -8.19 -8.56
CA THR A 289 -44.67 -9.12 -8.65
C THR A 289 -45.91 -8.30 -8.38
N GLU A 290 -46.66 -7.94 -9.45
CA GLU A 290 -47.98 -7.37 -9.30
C GLU A 290 -48.80 -8.34 -8.48
N THR A 291 -48.96 -8.01 -7.20
CA THR A 291 -49.94 -8.68 -6.35
C THR A 291 -51.29 -8.41 -6.99
N GLN A 292 -51.85 -9.42 -7.64
CA GLN A 292 -53.19 -9.37 -8.17
C GLN A 292 -54.15 -8.81 -7.11
N ALA A 293 -54.77 -7.66 -7.42
CA ALA A 293 -55.77 -7.08 -6.54
C ALA A 293 -56.92 -8.11 -6.35
N PRO A 294 -57.36 -8.33 -5.11
CA PRO A 294 -58.50 -9.24 -4.90
C PRO A 294 -59.74 -8.68 -5.55
N THR A 295 -60.42 -9.53 -6.36
CA THR A 295 -61.69 -9.30 -7.04
C THR A 295 -62.70 -8.77 -6.04
N VAL A 296 -63.25 -7.60 -6.36
CA VAL A 296 -64.29 -6.93 -5.54
C VAL A 296 -65.57 -7.75 -5.54
N ALA A 297 -65.86 -8.46 -4.49
CA ALA A 297 -67.19 -9.00 -4.22
C ALA A 297 -68.15 -7.91 -3.74
N ALA A 298 -69.36 -7.96 -4.25
CA ALA A 298 -70.42 -6.95 -4.08
C ALA A 298 -70.66 -6.49 -2.64
N ARG A 299 -70.78 -5.17 -2.47
CA ARG A 299 -71.11 -4.46 -1.22
C ARG A 299 -72.53 -4.79 -0.73
N ARG A 300 -72.65 -5.20 0.55
CA ARG A 300 -73.85 -4.99 1.40
C ARG A 300 -73.69 -3.65 2.13
N PRO A 301 -74.79 -2.88 2.31
CA PRO A 301 -74.73 -1.59 3.03
C PRO A 301 -74.60 -1.82 4.53
N VAL A 302 -73.62 -1.16 5.16
CA VAL A 302 -73.46 -1.12 6.63
C VAL A 302 -73.59 0.32 7.08
N ALA A 303 -74.29 0.48 8.21
CA ALA A 303 -74.65 1.72 8.91
C ALA A 303 -73.41 2.55 9.37
N PRO A 304 -73.58 3.86 9.67
CA PRO A 304 -72.45 4.77 9.93
C PRO A 304 -71.79 4.47 11.28
N ALA A 305 -70.47 4.21 11.24
CA ALA A 305 -69.63 4.09 12.42
C ALA A 305 -68.98 5.42 12.80
N ARG A 306 -68.91 5.61 14.11
CA ARG A 306 -68.34 6.76 14.82
C ARG A 306 -66.93 7.16 14.36
N GLY A 307 -66.69 8.48 14.44
CA GLY A 307 -65.45 9.16 14.04
C GLY A 307 -64.17 8.58 14.68
N ILE A 308 -63.15 8.41 13.86
CA ILE A 308 -61.76 8.14 14.23
C ILE A 308 -61.10 9.48 14.51
N PRO A 309 -60.30 9.64 15.59
CA PRO A 309 -59.54 10.87 15.85
C PRO A 309 -58.54 11.08 14.72
N VAL A 310 -58.47 12.31 14.21
CA VAL A 310 -57.42 12.77 13.29
C VAL A 310 -56.16 12.87 14.10
N GLU A 311 -55.17 12.07 13.76
CA GLU A 311 -53.80 12.16 14.26
C GLU A 311 -53.17 13.42 13.65
N GLU A 312 -52.75 14.36 14.49
CA GLU A 312 -52.02 15.56 14.08
C GLU A 312 -50.66 15.13 13.48
N PRO A 313 -50.17 15.77 12.42
CA PRO A 313 -48.85 15.47 11.87
C PRO A 313 -47.75 15.80 12.91
N GLU A 314 -46.85 14.86 13.14
CA GLU A 314 -45.63 15.08 13.93
C GLU A 314 -44.86 16.30 13.39
N PRO A 315 -44.34 17.17 14.29
CA PRO A 315 -43.52 18.29 13.88
C PRO A 315 -42.24 17.79 13.21
N ALA A 316 -41.90 18.40 12.08
CA ALA A 316 -40.65 18.13 11.33
C ALA A 316 -39.44 18.28 12.26
N ASP A 317 -38.55 17.29 12.24
CA ASP A 317 -37.29 17.30 12.99
C ASP A 317 -36.50 18.59 12.71
N ASP A 318 -36.28 19.38 13.74
CA ASP A 318 -35.43 20.56 13.70
C ASP A 318 -33.96 20.12 13.58
N PRO A 319 -33.28 20.45 12.48
CA PRO A 319 -31.88 20.03 12.27
C PRO A 319 -30.89 20.55 13.33
N LEU A 320 -31.32 21.51 14.16
CA LEU A 320 -30.52 22.07 15.27
C LEU A 320 -30.68 21.27 16.57
N ALA A 321 -31.68 20.39 16.68
CA ALA A 321 -31.88 19.56 17.88
C ALA A 321 -30.87 18.42 18.01
N SER A 322 -30.12 18.07 16.93
CA SER A 322 -29.10 17.02 16.91
C SER A 322 -27.69 17.49 17.30
N ILE A 323 -27.50 18.78 17.57
CA ILE A 323 -26.18 19.33 17.93
C ILE A 323 -25.93 19.09 19.42
N ASP A 324 -24.88 18.31 19.71
CA ASP A 324 -24.38 18.14 21.07
C ASP A 324 -23.64 19.41 21.54
N TRP A 325 -24.38 20.31 22.10
CA TRP A 325 -23.89 21.61 22.63
C TRP A 325 -22.85 21.46 23.74
N ILE A 326 -22.76 20.28 24.38
CA ILE A 326 -21.74 20.00 25.40
C ILE A 326 -20.40 19.81 24.73
N SER A 327 -20.34 19.06 23.62
CA SER A 327 -19.12 18.87 22.82
C SER A 327 -18.66 20.17 22.17
N VAL A 328 -19.56 21.02 21.69
CA VAL A 328 -19.23 22.35 21.16
C VAL A 328 -18.64 23.25 22.24
N GLY A 329 -19.24 23.27 23.45
CA GLY A 329 -18.75 24.05 24.59
C GLY A 329 -17.35 23.61 25.03
N LEU A 330 -17.10 22.29 25.14
CA LEU A 330 -15.78 21.75 25.48
C LEU A 330 -14.73 22.08 24.42
N GLY A 331 -15.08 22.05 23.13
CA GLY A 331 -14.20 22.45 22.04
C GLY A 331 -13.78 23.92 22.12
N LEU A 332 -14.69 24.83 22.45
CA LEU A 332 -14.40 26.25 22.62
C LEU A 332 -13.51 26.52 23.87
N VAL A 333 -13.73 25.80 24.97
CA VAL A 333 -12.86 25.89 26.16
C VAL A 333 -11.45 25.39 25.84
N ALA A 334 -11.30 24.29 25.12
CA ALA A 334 -10.00 23.78 24.70
C ALA A 334 -9.26 24.78 23.78
N LEU A 335 -9.97 25.42 22.84
CA LEU A 335 -9.42 26.42 21.94
C LEU A 335 -8.94 27.67 22.69
N ALA A 336 -9.70 28.12 23.70
CA ALA A 336 -9.35 29.26 24.58
C ALA A 336 -8.12 28.92 25.46
N ALA A 337 -8.03 27.69 25.97
CA ALA A 337 -6.89 27.25 26.77
C ALA A 337 -5.59 27.19 25.94
N VAL A 338 -5.64 26.66 24.73
CA VAL A 338 -4.48 26.60 23.81
C VAL A 338 -4.11 28.00 23.33
N GLY A 339 -5.08 28.85 22.97
CA GLY A 339 -4.85 30.23 22.53
C GLY A 339 -4.28 31.11 23.65
N GLY A 340 -4.65 30.88 24.89
CA GLY A 340 -4.11 31.60 26.07
C GLY A 340 -2.67 31.23 26.42
N LEU A 341 -2.19 30.02 26.06
CA LEU A 341 -0.81 29.58 26.29
C LEU A 341 0.19 30.19 25.29
N PHE A 342 -0.26 30.61 24.10
CA PHE A 342 0.60 31.19 23.06
C PHE A 342 1.29 32.51 23.50
N PRO A 343 0.61 33.52 24.07
CA PRO A 343 1.25 34.75 24.56
C PRO A 343 2.21 34.49 25.72
N TRP A 344 1.89 33.56 26.62
CA TRP A 344 2.73 33.22 27.76
C TRP A 344 4.04 32.55 27.30
N TRP A 345 4.00 31.68 26.29
CA TRP A 345 5.16 31.04 25.70
C TRP A 345 6.12 32.03 25.04
N PHE A 346 5.59 33.02 24.29
CA PHE A 346 6.38 34.12 23.71
C PHE A 346 7.01 35.01 24.77
N TYR A 347 6.32 35.27 25.87
CA TYR A 347 6.87 36.06 26.98
C TYR A 347 8.02 35.34 27.67
N VAL A 348 7.89 34.04 27.93
CA VAL A 348 8.95 33.21 28.56
C VAL A 348 10.19 33.10 27.67
N ILE A 349 10.04 32.87 26.37
CA ILE A 349 11.18 32.82 25.43
C ILE A 349 11.85 34.20 25.28
N GLY A 350 11.07 35.25 25.19
CA GLY A 350 11.61 36.62 25.11
C GLY A 350 12.47 36.99 26.31
N THR A 351 12.07 36.60 27.52
CA THR A 351 12.88 36.84 28.77
C THR A 351 14.14 35.95 28.83
N LEU A 352 14.08 34.71 28.32
CA LEU A 352 15.25 33.82 28.30
C LEU A 352 16.33 34.26 27.25
N LEU A 353 15.92 34.91 26.17
CA LEU A 353 16.83 35.39 25.13
C LEU A 353 17.44 36.77 25.46
N SER A 354 16.87 37.54 26.37
CA SER A 354 17.38 38.85 26.80
C SER A 354 18.40 38.79 27.97
N THR A 355 18.69 37.58 28.46
CA THR A 355 19.67 37.37 29.60
C THR A 355 20.95 36.66 29.15
N ARG A 356 21.32 36.77 27.85
CA ARG A 356 22.64 36.36 27.35
C ARG A 356 23.35 37.52 26.66
#